data_adb66a8efa2811f2a72d88747ff0cbda
#
_entry.id   adb66a8efa2811f2a72d88747ff0cbda
#
_cell.length_a   1.000
_cell.length_b   1.000
_cell.length_c   1.000
_cell.angle_alpha   90.00
_cell.angle_beta   90.00
_cell.angle_gamma   90.00
#
_symmetry.space_group_name_H-M   'P 1'
#
loop_
_entity.id
_entity.type
_entity.pdbx_description
1 polymer ?
#
loop_
_entity_poly.entity_id
_entity_poly.type
_entity_poly.pdbx_seq_one_letter_code
_entity_poly.pdbx_strand_id
1 'polypeptide(L)'
;MNKDLLIKYAMDVRKNACTLTGFKVGAALVTSDNKVYTGCNIENAGIQSICAERCAFVKALSNGERSFKAIFVVGKKDEAEYEETFPCGYCRQFMRSYTSLDFKIYTYS
;
A
#
# COMPACT_ATOMS: atom_id res chain seq x y z
N MET A 1 -4.94 5.81 -16.29
CA MET A 1 -4.82 5.70 -14.81
C MET A 1 -4.60 7.09 -14.24
N ASN A 2 -5.47 7.52 -13.34
CA ASN A 2 -5.38 8.84 -12.73
C ASN A 2 -4.51 8.76 -11.46
N LYS A 3 -3.24 9.16 -11.58
CA LYS A 3 -2.28 9.06 -10.47
C LYS A 3 -2.66 9.93 -9.27
N ASP A 4 -3.19 11.13 -9.51
CA ASP A 4 -3.59 12.03 -8.42
C ASP A 4 -4.72 11.43 -7.60
N LEU A 5 -5.69 10.81 -8.26
CA LEU A 5 -6.80 10.16 -7.57
C LEU A 5 -6.33 8.96 -6.75
N LEU A 6 -5.39 8.18 -7.28
CA LEU A 6 -4.87 7.00 -6.59
C LEU A 6 -4.01 7.38 -5.38
N ILE A 7 -3.24 8.45 -5.48
CA ILE A 7 -2.52 9.03 -4.34
C ILE A 7 -3.54 9.46 -3.26
N LYS A 8 -4.63 10.07 -3.66
CA LYS A 8 -5.68 10.52 -2.73
C LYS A 8 -6.33 9.33 -2.01
N TYR A 9 -6.59 8.24 -2.71
CA TYR A 9 -7.11 7.02 -2.08
C TYR A 9 -6.13 6.47 -1.05
N ALA A 10 -4.83 6.47 -1.38
CA ALA A 10 -3.80 6.03 -0.44
C ALA A 10 -3.74 6.95 0.79
N MET A 11 -3.86 8.27 0.60
CA MET A 11 -3.89 9.23 1.71
C MET A 11 -5.12 9.04 2.59
N ASP A 12 -6.27 8.74 2.00
CA ASP A 12 -7.51 8.54 2.76
C ASP A 12 -7.43 7.28 3.64
N VAL A 13 -7.00 6.17 3.09
CA VAL A 13 -6.93 4.91 3.85
C VAL A 13 -5.85 4.97 4.93
N ARG A 14 -4.81 5.76 4.73
CA ARG A 14 -3.76 5.97 5.71
C ARG A 14 -4.32 6.38 7.08
N LYS A 15 -5.39 7.15 7.10
CA LYS A 15 -6.01 7.63 8.35
C LYS A 15 -6.51 6.49 9.23
N ASN A 16 -6.75 5.33 8.68
CA ASN A 16 -7.24 4.16 9.40
C ASN A 16 -6.12 3.28 9.94
N ALA A 17 -4.87 3.63 9.73
CA ALA A 17 -3.74 2.83 10.20
C ALA A 17 -3.75 2.69 11.73
N CYS A 18 -3.39 1.50 12.20
CA CYS A 18 -3.24 1.22 13.62
C CYS A 18 -1.76 1.11 13.93
N THR A 19 -1.20 2.11 14.63
CA THR A 19 0.23 2.18 14.83
C THR A 19 0.64 2.33 16.28
N LEU A 20 1.81 1.80 16.60
CA LEU A 20 2.52 2.06 17.86
C LEU A 20 3.59 3.13 17.67
N THR A 21 4.16 3.22 16.46
CA THR A 21 5.22 4.17 16.13
C THR A 21 4.70 5.54 15.75
N GLY A 22 3.44 5.65 15.36
CA GLY A 22 2.85 6.87 14.82
C GLY A 22 3.08 7.05 13.32
N PHE A 23 3.91 6.24 12.69
CA PHE A 23 4.15 6.33 11.26
C PHE A 23 3.08 5.56 10.50
N LYS A 24 2.18 6.30 9.85
CA LYS A 24 1.02 5.75 9.17
C LYS A 24 1.23 5.72 7.67
N VAL A 25 0.95 4.56 7.07
CA VAL A 25 1.15 4.31 5.65
C VAL A 25 -0.18 3.92 5.02
N GLY A 26 -0.43 4.44 3.84
CA GLY A 26 -1.57 4.04 3.02
C GLY A 26 -1.10 3.56 1.66
N ALA A 27 -1.82 2.60 1.11
CA ALA A 27 -1.52 2.05 -0.20
C ALA A 27 -2.79 1.93 -1.04
N ALA A 28 -2.68 2.19 -2.33
CA ALA A 28 -3.74 1.96 -3.30
C ALA A 28 -3.20 1.05 -4.41
N LEU A 29 -3.73 -0.16 -4.48
CA LEU A 29 -3.34 -1.20 -5.44
C LEU A 29 -4.32 -1.18 -6.59
N VAL A 30 -3.79 -1.17 -7.82
CA VAL A 30 -4.59 -1.12 -9.03
C VAL A 30 -4.48 -2.44 -9.78
N THR A 31 -5.61 -3.06 -10.07
CA THR A 31 -5.65 -4.29 -10.87
C THR A 31 -5.47 -3.96 -12.34
N SER A 32 -5.23 -4.99 -13.15
CA SER A 32 -5.06 -4.81 -14.60
C SER A 32 -6.34 -4.29 -15.28
N ASP A 33 -7.50 -4.53 -14.69
CA ASP A 33 -8.78 -4.01 -15.18
C ASP A 33 -9.25 -2.76 -14.42
N ASN A 34 -8.32 -2.06 -13.77
CA ASN A 34 -8.53 -0.75 -13.14
C ASN A 34 -9.40 -0.74 -11.88
N LYS A 35 -9.55 -1.85 -11.21
CA LYS A 35 -10.15 -1.87 -9.87
C LYS A 35 -9.11 -1.44 -8.85
N VAL A 36 -9.55 -0.79 -7.77
CA VAL A 36 -8.65 -0.27 -6.74
C VAL A 36 -8.94 -0.95 -5.41
N TYR A 37 -7.87 -1.40 -4.77
CA TYR A 37 -7.92 -1.95 -3.41
C TYR A 37 -6.96 -1.16 -2.54
N THR A 38 -7.43 -0.73 -1.37
CA THR A 38 -6.61 0.08 -0.48
C THR A 38 -6.24 -0.70 0.76
N GLY A 39 -5.14 -0.29 1.39
CA GLY A 39 -4.69 -0.86 2.64
C GLY A 39 -3.91 0.15 3.46
N CYS A 40 -3.81 -0.08 4.74
CA CYS A 40 -3.01 0.71 5.65
C CYS A 40 -2.23 -0.23 6.57
N ASN A 41 -1.19 0.31 7.20
CA ASN A 41 -0.39 -0.53 8.08
C ASN A 41 -1.10 -0.78 9.41
N ILE A 42 -0.97 -2.01 9.88
CA ILE A 42 -1.51 -2.46 11.16
C ILE A 42 -0.33 -3.00 11.97
N GLU A 43 0.06 -2.26 13.00
CA GLU A 43 1.18 -2.63 13.86
C GLU A 43 0.67 -3.31 15.12
N ASN A 44 1.45 -4.25 15.62
CA ASN A 44 1.22 -4.83 16.95
C ASN A 44 2.54 -4.78 17.73
N ALA A 45 2.52 -5.24 18.98
CA ALA A 45 3.70 -5.21 19.83
C ALA A 45 4.74 -6.28 19.48
N GLY A 46 4.50 -7.08 18.46
CA GLY A 46 5.39 -8.14 18.02
C GLY A 46 5.92 -7.88 16.61
N ILE A 47 6.36 -8.94 15.97
CA ILE A 47 6.96 -8.90 14.65
C ILE A 47 5.96 -9.17 13.53
N GLN A 48 4.67 -9.34 13.87
CA GLN A 48 3.65 -9.76 12.91
C GLN A 48 2.83 -8.58 12.37
N SER A 49 3.38 -7.39 12.45
CA SER A 49 2.75 -6.20 11.86
C SER A 49 2.53 -6.40 10.36
N ILE A 50 1.45 -5.83 9.86
CA ILE A 50 1.09 -5.93 8.44
C ILE A 50 1.33 -4.57 7.79
N CYS A 51 2.13 -4.56 6.73
CA CYS A 51 2.37 -3.35 5.96
C CYS A 51 1.14 -2.99 5.12
N ALA A 52 0.99 -1.71 4.78
CA ALA A 52 -0.12 -1.22 3.97
C ALA A 52 -0.21 -1.97 2.63
N GLU A 53 0.91 -2.23 2.00
CA GLU A 53 0.97 -2.91 0.71
C GLU A 53 0.40 -4.32 0.81
N ARG A 54 0.83 -5.09 1.82
CA ARG A 54 0.30 -6.44 2.02
C ARG A 54 -1.18 -6.43 2.35
N CYS A 55 -1.63 -5.44 3.12
CA CYS A 55 -3.05 -5.28 3.42
C CYS A 55 -3.86 -5.11 2.15
N ALA A 56 -3.42 -4.25 1.23
CA ALA A 56 -4.09 -4.03 -0.04
C ALA A 56 -4.09 -5.30 -0.91
N PHE A 57 -2.94 -5.99 -1.00
CA PHE A 57 -2.84 -7.24 -1.77
C PHE A 57 -3.72 -8.34 -1.20
N VAL A 58 -3.75 -8.50 0.12
CA VAL A 58 -4.57 -9.52 0.76
C VAL A 58 -6.05 -9.30 0.46
N LYS A 59 -6.51 -8.06 0.51
CA LYS A 59 -7.90 -7.73 0.15
C LYS A 59 -8.20 -8.11 -1.30
N ALA A 60 -7.31 -7.72 -2.21
CA ALA A 60 -7.50 -7.98 -3.64
C ALA A 60 -7.47 -9.47 -3.95
N LEU A 61 -6.46 -10.18 -3.43
CA LEU A 61 -6.31 -11.62 -3.64
C LEU A 61 -7.47 -12.39 -3.04
N SER A 62 -7.93 -11.99 -1.84
CA SER A 62 -9.09 -12.61 -1.18
C SER A 62 -10.36 -12.39 -1.98
N ASN A 63 -10.43 -11.32 -2.75
CA ASN A 63 -11.57 -11.01 -3.61
C ASN A 63 -11.45 -11.63 -5.01
N GLY A 64 -10.47 -12.47 -5.23
CA GLY A 64 -10.30 -13.18 -6.48
C GLY A 64 -9.43 -12.51 -7.53
N GLU A 65 -8.86 -11.35 -7.23
CA GLU A 65 -7.98 -10.67 -8.18
C GLU A 65 -6.65 -11.41 -8.31
N ARG A 66 -6.11 -11.45 -9.52
CA ARG A 66 -4.85 -12.17 -9.79
C ARG A 66 -3.89 -11.39 -10.69
N SER A 67 -4.31 -10.26 -11.24
CA SER A 67 -3.49 -9.48 -12.17
C SER A 67 -3.46 -8.02 -11.75
N PHE A 68 -2.26 -7.47 -11.58
CA PHE A 68 -2.06 -6.14 -11.01
C PHE A 68 -1.11 -5.33 -11.87
N LYS A 69 -1.32 -4.02 -11.95
CA LYS A 69 -0.45 -3.15 -12.75
C LYS A 69 0.32 -2.11 -11.97
N ALA A 70 -0.15 -1.67 -10.80
CA ALA A 70 0.54 -0.64 -10.04
C ALA A 70 0.09 -0.60 -8.59
N ILE A 71 0.94 -0.04 -7.73
CA ILE A 71 0.60 0.31 -6.36
C ILE A 71 1.14 1.69 -6.02
N PHE A 72 0.34 2.47 -5.31
CA PHE A 72 0.70 3.82 -4.84
C PHE A 72 0.83 3.77 -3.33
N VAL A 73 1.96 4.24 -2.79
CA VAL A 73 2.27 4.16 -1.36
C VAL A 73 2.58 5.55 -0.82
N VAL A 74 1.93 5.95 0.25
CA VAL A 74 2.19 7.22 0.93
C VAL A 74 2.38 6.97 2.41
N GLY A 75 3.27 7.74 3.05
CA GLY A 75 3.54 7.56 4.48
C GLY A 75 3.99 8.85 5.15
N LYS A 76 3.52 9.03 6.39
CA LYS A 76 3.97 10.12 7.26
C LYS A 76 3.42 9.91 8.67
N LYS A 77 4.02 10.60 9.64
CA LYS A 77 3.39 10.83 10.94
C LYS A 77 2.33 11.92 10.79
N ASP A 78 1.32 11.94 11.65
CA ASP A 78 0.17 12.82 11.48
C ASP A 78 0.56 14.32 11.40
N GLU A 79 1.54 14.74 12.18
CA GLU A 79 1.96 16.14 12.23
C GLU A 79 3.16 16.46 11.35
N ALA A 80 3.57 15.52 10.51
CA ALA A 80 4.70 15.67 9.61
C ALA A 80 4.24 15.78 8.16
N GLU A 81 5.17 16.06 7.27
CA GLU A 81 4.93 16.03 5.84
C GLU A 81 5.12 14.63 5.30
N TYR A 82 4.51 14.34 4.16
CA TYR A 82 4.72 13.07 3.48
C TYR A 82 6.18 12.93 3.10
N GLU A 83 6.70 11.74 3.33
CA GLU A 83 8.06 11.39 2.91
C GLU A 83 8.01 10.21 1.97
N GLU A 84 9.03 10.07 1.13
CA GLU A 84 9.12 8.98 0.19
C GLU A 84 9.18 7.66 0.96
N THR A 85 8.16 6.84 0.76
CA THR A 85 7.97 5.61 1.53
C THR A 85 7.99 4.44 0.56
N PHE A 86 9.06 3.64 0.61
CA PHE A 86 9.20 2.45 -0.23
C PHE A 86 8.72 1.22 0.53
N PRO A 87 8.18 0.22 -0.19
CA PRO A 87 7.86 -1.06 0.42
C PRO A 87 9.12 -1.67 1.04
N CYS A 88 8.98 -2.28 2.21
CA CYS A 88 10.08 -3.00 2.84
C CYS A 88 10.45 -4.24 2.02
N GLY A 89 11.62 -4.83 2.30
CA GLY A 89 12.07 -6.02 1.59
C GLY A 89 11.08 -7.17 1.63
N TYR A 90 10.44 -7.38 2.78
CA TYR A 90 9.42 -8.41 2.94
C TYR A 90 8.21 -8.17 2.03
N CYS A 91 7.75 -6.93 1.95
CA CYS A 91 6.62 -6.58 1.09
C CYS A 91 6.98 -6.71 -0.38
N ARG A 92 8.20 -6.33 -0.77
CA ARG A 92 8.68 -6.49 -2.14
C ARG A 92 8.70 -7.97 -2.55
N GLN A 93 9.19 -8.83 -1.68
CA GLN A 93 9.22 -10.26 -1.94
C GLN A 93 7.81 -10.83 -2.07
N PHE A 94 6.92 -10.42 -1.18
CA PHE A 94 5.51 -10.83 -1.25
C PHE A 94 4.89 -10.42 -2.58
N MET A 95 5.08 -9.17 -2.99
CA MET A 95 4.50 -8.65 -4.23
C MET A 95 5.04 -9.36 -5.47
N ARG A 96 6.31 -9.75 -5.47
CA ARG A 96 6.91 -10.44 -6.62
C ARG A 96 6.23 -11.76 -6.95
N SER A 97 5.63 -12.41 -5.97
CA SER A 97 4.90 -13.65 -6.21
C SER A 97 3.62 -13.45 -7.02
N TYR A 98 3.11 -12.21 -7.08
CA TYR A 98 1.81 -11.92 -7.66
C TYR A 98 1.85 -10.86 -8.77
N THR A 99 3.03 -10.37 -9.14
CA THR A 99 3.16 -9.29 -10.12
C THR A 99 4.13 -9.68 -11.23
N SER A 100 3.99 -8.99 -12.37
CA SER A 100 4.91 -9.12 -13.51
C SER A 100 6.01 -8.06 -13.44
N LEU A 101 6.98 -8.15 -14.36
CA LEU A 101 8.12 -7.23 -14.39
C LEU A 101 7.72 -5.79 -14.70
N ASP A 102 6.58 -5.57 -15.33
CA ASP A 102 6.09 -4.22 -15.65
C ASP A 102 5.20 -3.61 -14.58
N PHE A 103 5.06 -4.27 -13.44
CA PHE A 103 4.34 -3.73 -12.29
C PHE A 103 5.07 -2.48 -11.77
N LYS A 104 4.33 -1.39 -11.55
CA LYS A 104 4.90 -0.10 -11.15
C LYS A 104 4.60 0.19 -9.68
N ILE A 105 5.61 0.72 -8.99
CA ILE A 105 5.47 1.19 -7.60
C ILE A 105 5.67 2.70 -7.62
N TYR A 106 4.65 3.43 -7.16
CA TYR A 106 4.70 4.89 -7.08
C TYR A 106 4.72 5.32 -5.62
N THR A 107 5.53 6.32 -5.31
CA THR A 107 5.61 6.91 -3.98
C THR A 107 5.26 8.39 -4.09
N TYR A 108 5.04 9.03 -2.93
CA TYR A 108 4.71 10.46 -2.86
C TYR A 108 5.47 11.10 -1.72
N SER A 109 6.02 12.26 -1.99
CA SER A 109 6.70 13.05 -0.95
C SER A 109 6.39 14.54 -1.08
#